data_92c2af763ac56e76ad7d3daae9495c3f
#
_entry.id   92c2af763ac56e76ad7d3daae9495c3f
#
_cell.length_a   1.000
_cell.length_b   1.000
_cell.length_c   1.000
_cell.angle_alpha   90.00
_cell.angle_beta   90.00
_cell.angle_gamma   90.00
#
_symmetry.space_group_name_H-M   'P 1'
#
loop_
_entity.id
_entity.type
_entity.pdbx_description
1 polymer ?
#
loop_
_entity_poly.entity_id
_entity_poly.type
_entity_poly.pdbx_seq_one_letter_code
_entity_poly.pdbx_strand_id
1 'polypeptide(L)'
;MNLAISLLEKDDPGMRLRAVSLIGKVGGEKAGSALRMRIRDDDSKVQKEVIKNLGKIQYEPAMEDLVNLVPESDDGLARVIGGAFANYGEPGIDMLVERYEDPGEQSNRRAFKQTLIMVGPNVAPSIIKNLRGKSFFENRDSFDILQRVKNPKTARLMIPYLKDEEVAEQVIEAIVKLGSSAVNATIDALNAMDSKNEDIRVREGLIKILGELKDPRAVESLEGLSQHSSERIRDAVDHALFKIRGF
;
A
#
# COMPACT_ATOMS: atom_id res chain seq x y z
N MET A 1 12.35 -13.76 30.09
CA MET A 1 11.95 -12.36 29.86
C MET A 1 12.78 -11.37 30.68
N ASN A 2 12.74 -11.35 32.02
CA ASN A 2 13.45 -10.34 32.84
C ASN A 2 14.96 -10.25 32.53
N LEU A 3 15.66 -11.37 32.41
CA LEU A 3 17.08 -11.39 32.03
C LEU A 3 17.31 -10.76 30.64
N ALA A 4 16.43 -11.05 29.66
CA ALA A 4 16.55 -10.46 28.32
C ALA A 4 16.31 -8.92 28.38
N ILE A 5 15.38 -8.47 29.20
CA ILE A 5 15.13 -7.02 29.39
C ILE A 5 16.35 -6.33 30.03
N SER A 6 17.01 -6.92 31.04
CA SER A 6 18.21 -6.35 31.63
C SER A 6 19.41 -6.27 30.66
N LEU A 7 19.42 -7.09 29.62
CA LEU A 7 20.43 -7.01 28.55
C LEU A 7 20.22 -5.82 27.59
N LEU A 8 19.01 -5.23 27.53
CA LEU A 8 18.76 -4.03 26.76
C LEU A 8 19.48 -2.79 27.31
N GLU A 9 19.92 -2.82 28.56
CA GLU A 9 20.60 -1.69 29.26
C GLU A 9 22.13 -1.80 29.16
N LYS A 10 22.67 -2.83 28.48
CA LYS A 10 24.11 -3.00 28.37
C LYS A 10 24.72 -2.03 27.36
N ASP A 11 25.93 -1.56 27.64
CA ASP A 11 26.70 -0.67 26.77
C ASP A 11 27.04 -1.34 25.42
N ASP A 12 27.26 -2.67 25.44
CA ASP A 12 27.57 -3.44 24.23
C ASP A 12 26.33 -3.58 23.31
N PRO A 13 26.34 -2.97 22.11
CA PRO A 13 25.26 -3.08 21.12
C PRO A 13 24.97 -4.54 20.71
N GLY A 14 25.98 -5.41 20.71
CA GLY A 14 25.80 -6.82 20.38
C GLY A 14 24.95 -7.54 21.43
N MET A 15 25.09 -7.20 22.74
CA MET A 15 24.23 -7.71 23.79
C MET A 15 22.81 -7.18 23.66
N ARG A 16 22.65 -5.87 23.41
CA ARG A 16 21.32 -5.26 23.17
C ARG A 16 20.62 -5.90 21.97
N LEU A 17 21.32 -6.11 20.86
CA LEU A 17 20.76 -6.75 19.67
C LEU A 17 20.27 -8.18 19.92
N ARG A 18 21.04 -8.99 20.69
CA ARG A 18 20.62 -10.33 21.08
C ARG A 18 19.39 -10.29 21.99
N ALA A 19 19.35 -9.33 22.93
CA ALA A 19 18.20 -9.12 23.81
C ALA A 19 16.94 -8.77 22.98
N VAL A 20 17.03 -7.80 22.06
CA VAL A 20 15.93 -7.42 21.16
C VAL A 20 15.39 -8.62 20.40
N SER A 21 16.27 -9.44 19.81
CA SER A 21 15.87 -10.66 19.06
C SER A 21 15.16 -11.69 19.94
N LEU A 22 15.62 -11.87 21.18
CA LEU A 22 14.99 -12.80 22.13
C LEU A 22 13.62 -12.30 22.59
N ILE A 23 13.52 -11.01 22.94
CA ILE A 23 12.28 -10.36 23.38
C ILE A 23 11.24 -10.37 22.27
N GLY A 24 11.65 -10.04 21.04
CA GLY A 24 10.76 -10.09 19.88
C GLY A 24 10.21 -11.48 19.54
N LYS A 25 10.96 -12.56 19.85
CA LYS A 25 10.47 -13.95 19.70
C LYS A 25 9.42 -14.32 20.74
N VAL A 26 9.53 -13.77 21.94
CA VAL A 26 8.56 -14.03 23.02
C VAL A 26 7.24 -13.28 22.72
N GLY A 27 7.33 -12.04 22.26
CA GLY A 27 6.16 -11.22 21.94
C GLY A 27 5.31 -10.80 23.14
N GLY A 28 4.14 -10.25 22.85
CA GLY A 28 3.17 -9.80 23.84
C GLY A 28 3.50 -8.43 24.45
N GLU A 29 2.60 -7.96 25.31
CA GLU A 29 2.59 -6.61 25.89
C GLU A 29 3.90 -6.22 26.58
N LYS A 30 4.40 -7.11 27.42
CA LYS A 30 5.66 -6.88 28.17
C LYS A 30 6.88 -6.78 27.25
N ALA A 31 6.88 -7.56 26.16
CA ALA A 31 7.94 -7.49 25.15
C ALA A 31 7.87 -6.17 24.38
N GLY A 32 6.67 -5.78 23.94
CA GLY A 32 6.43 -4.52 23.23
C GLY A 32 6.84 -3.31 24.05
N SER A 33 6.43 -3.24 25.32
CA SER A 33 6.80 -2.16 26.23
C SER A 33 8.31 -2.06 26.41
N ALA A 34 9.02 -3.19 26.59
CA ALA A 34 10.47 -3.19 26.75
C ALA A 34 11.20 -2.75 25.47
N LEU A 35 10.75 -3.21 24.29
CA LEU A 35 11.32 -2.81 23.02
C LEU A 35 11.07 -1.34 22.70
N ARG A 36 9.89 -0.80 23.03
CA ARG A 36 9.53 0.61 22.82
C ARG A 36 10.55 1.57 23.44
N MET A 37 11.09 1.24 24.62
CA MET A 37 12.13 2.05 25.29
C MET A 37 13.43 2.17 24.49
N ARG A 38 13.64 1.32 23.46
CA ARG A 38 14.83 1.29 22.61
C ARG A 38 14.57 1.71 21.16
N ILE A 39 13.43 2.32 20.87
CA ILE A 39 13.10 2.84 19.53
C ILE A 39 14.16 3.83 19.01
N ARG A 40 14.79 4.59 19.91
CA ARG A 40 15.87 5.54 19.62
C ARG A 40 17.22 5.03 20.14
N ASP A 41 17.52 3.72 19.97
CA ASP A 41 18.83 3.19 20.35
C ASP A 41 19.93 3.86 19.50
N ASP A 42 21.05 4.17 20.13
CA ASP A 42 22.22 4.82 19.53
C ASP A 42 22.90 3.97 18.46
N ASP A 43 22.80 2.64 18.55
CA ASP A 43 23.24 1.73 17.51
C ASP A 43 22.14 1.50 16.47
N SER A 44 22.42 1.87 15.20
CA SER A 44 21.46 1.75 14.09
C SER A 44 20.96 0.32 13.85
N LYS A 45 21.76 -0.71 14.14
CA LYS A 45 21.34 -2.11 13.94
C LYS A 45 20.37 -2.51 15.04
N VAL A 46 20.62 -2.10 16.28
CA VAL A 46 19.72 -2.32 17.42
C VAL A 46 18.41 -1.60 17.16
N GLN A 47 18.45 -0.31 16.79
CA GLN A 47 17.27 0.49 16.47
C GLN A 47 16.41 -0.18 15.39
N LYS A 48 17.01 -0.56 14.28
CA LYS A 48 16.29 -1.22 13.16
C LYS A 48 15.67 -2.56 13.58
N GLU A 49 16.36 -3.36 14.38
CA GLU A 49 15.83 -4.63 14.88
C GLU A 49 14.69 -4.43 15.90
N VAL A 50 14.76 -3.40 16.74
CA VAL A 50 13.68 -2.99 17.65
C VAL A 50 12.41 -2.66 16.84
N ILE A 51 12.51 -1.77 15.86
CA ILE A 51 11.38 -1.34 15.04
C ILE A 51 10.77 -2.54 14.30
N LYS A 52 11.59 -3.39 13.70
CA LYS A 52 11.15 -4.61 13.03
C LYS A 52 10.37 -5.55 13.95
N ASN A 53 10.85 -5.75 15.18
CA ASN A 53 10.18 -6.61 16.15
C ASN A 53 8.89 -5.98 16.69
N LEU A 54 8.84 -4.66 16.93
CA LEU A 54 7.62 -3.96 17.30
C LEU A 54 6.52 -4.11 16.25
N GLY A 55 6.86 -3.94 14.96
CA GLY A 55 5.93 -4.20 13.86
C GLY A 55 5.51 -5.67 13.78
N LYS A 56 6.45 -6.64 13.98
CA LYS A 56 6.15 -8.07 13.93
C LYS A 56 5.17 -8.51 15.02
N ILE A 57 5.32 -7.98 16.25
CA ILE A 57 4.42 -8.28 17.37
C ILE A 57 3.19 -7.37 17.38
N GLN A 58 3.10 -6.43 16.45
CA GLN A 58 2.00 -5.46 16.29
C GLN A 58 1.72 -4.68 17.59
N TYR A 59 2.77 -4.18 18.24
CA TYR A 59 2.64 -3.42 19.49
C TYR A 59 2.14 -2.00 19.21
N GLU A 60 0.81 -1.83 19.20
CA GLU A 60 0.12 -0.57 18.84
C GLU A 60 0.62 0.67 19.61
N PRO A 61 0.94 0.61 20.95
CA PRO A 61 1.42 1.79 21.66
C PRO A 61 2.74 2.37 21.14
N ALA A 62 3.47 1.66 20.27
CA ALA A 62 4.68 2.16 19.63
C ALA A 62 4.44 2.89 18.31
N MET A 63 3.24 2.83 17.73
CA MET A 63 2.97 3.39 16.39
C MET A 63 3.28 4.89 16.32
N GLU A 64 2.84 5.67 17.31
CA GLU A 64 3.10 7.11 17.34
C GLU A 64 4.61 7.45 17.43
N ASP A 65 5.37 6.69 18.26
CA ASP A 65 6.82 6.87 18.33
C ASP A 65 7.51 6.55 17.00
N LEU A 66 7.01 5.53 16.26
CA LEU A 66 7.53 5.16 14.94
C LEU A 66 7.20 6.20 13.87
N VAL A 67 5.99 6.78 13.90
CA VAL A 67 5.62 7.90 13.00
C VAL A 67 6.54 9.09 13.25
N ASN A 68 6.80 9.42 14.51
CA ASN A 68 7.67 10.54 14.89
C ASN A 68 9.15 10.34 14.54
N LEU A 69 9.57 9.13 14.16
CA LEU A 69 10.90 8.85 13.61
C LEU A 69 11.01 9.11 12.10
N VAL A 70 9.90 9.18 11.38
CA VAL A 70 9.91 9.30 9.91
C VAL A 70 10.68 10.54 9.43
N PRO A 71 10.51 11.74 10.01
CA PRO A 71 11.24 12.94 9.58
C PRO A 71 12.77 12.81 9.65
N GLU A 72 13.27 12.02 10.61
CA GLU A 72 14.70 11.84 10.89
C GLU A 72 15.28 10.62 10.14
N SER A 73 14.47 9.86 9.38
CA SER A 73 14.86 8.60 8.81
C SER A 73 15.69 8.74 7.54
N ASP A 74 16.78 7.97 7.44
CA ASP A 74 17.44 7.65 6.19
C ASP A 74 16.64 6.58 5.40
N ASP A 75 17.03 6.27 4.16
CA ASP A 75 16.35 5.25 3.34
C ASP A 75 16.32 3.86 3.99
N GLY A 76 17.36 3.53 4.77
CA GLY A 76 17.45 2.26 5.46
C GLY A 76 16.46 2.17 6.63
N LEU A 77 16.34 3.25 7.39
CA LEU A 77 15.40 3.33 8.52
C LEU A 77 13.95 3.45 8.00
N ALA A 78 13.69 4.29 6.99
CA ALA A 78 12.39 4.42 6.33
C ALA A 78 11.85 3.07 5.83
N ARG A 79 12.73 2.20 5.29
CA ARG A 79 12.37 0.84 4.87
C ARG A 79 11.91 -0.02 6.03
N VAL A 80 12.61 0.05 7.16
CA VAL A 80 12.26 -0.75 8.34
C VAL A 80 10.98 -0.23 8.99
N ILE A 81 10.81 1.09 9.05
CA ILE A 81 9.57 1.72 9.53
C ILE A 81 8.40 1.34 8.62
N GLY A 82 8.54 1.49 7.29
CA GLY A 82 7.50 1.07 6.34
C GLY A 82 7.12 -0.41 6.47
N GLY A 83 8.12 -1.29 6.65
CA GLY A 83 7.88 -2.71 6.92
C GLY A 83 7.15 -2.98 8.24
N ALA A 84 7.43 -2.21 9.29
CA ALA A 84 6.69 -2.30 10.56
C ALA A 84 5.23 -1.87 10.36
N PHE A 85 4.98 -0.76 9.67
CA PHE A 85 3.62 -0.30 9.38
C PHE A 85 2.85 -1.25 8.46
N ALA A 86 3.51 -1.91 7.52
CA ALA A 86 2.89 -2.98 6.74
C ALA A 86 2.38 -4.15 7.61
N ASN A 87 3.08 -4.45 8.73
CA ASN A 87 2.65 -5.47 9.68
C ASN A 87 1.53 -4.99 10.61
N TYR A 88 1.50 -3.70 11.01
CA TYR A 88 0.36 -3.13 11.75
C TYR A 88 -0.93 -3.14 10.91
N GLY A 89 -0.79 -3.23 9.59
CA GLY A 89 -1.93 -3.23 8.67
C GLY A 89 -2.57 -1.86 8.51
N GLU A 90 -3.86 -1.86 8.18
CA GLU A 90 -4.60 -0.65 7.82
C GLU A 90 -4.52 0.47 8.87
N PRO A 91 -4.71 0.22 10.20
CA PRO A 91 -4.66 1.29 11.19
C PRO A 91 -3.31 2.03 11.23
N GLY A 92 -2.21 1.29 11.14
CA GLY A 92 -0.88 1.89 11.09
C GLY A 92 -0.62 2.65 9.78
N ILE A 93 -1.05 2.10 8.65
CA ILE A 93 -0.90 2.73 7.34
C ILE A 93 -1.73 4.02 7.27
N ASP A 94 -2.97 4.02 7.77
CA ASP A 94 -3.83 5.19 7.83
C ASP A 94 -3.15 6.32 8.64
N MET A 95 -2.53 6.01 9.77
CA MET A 95 -1.76 6.98 10.58
C MET A 95 -0.60 7.61 9.78
N LEU A 96 0.15 6.84 8.99
CA LEU A 96 1.20 7.38 8.11
C LEU A 96 0.62 8.29 7.01
N VAL A 97 -0.53 7.91 6.44
CA VAL A 97 -1.21 8.71 5.40
C VAL A 97 -1.76 10.00 5.99
N GLU A 98 -2.36 9.97 7.18
CA GLU A 98 -2.82 11.16 7.88
C GLU A 98 -1.69 12.18 8.10
N ARG A 99 -0.52 11.70 8.58
CA ARG A 99 0.66 12.57 8.76
C ARG A 99 1.22 13.09 7.43
N TYR A 100 1.20 12.26 6.38
CA TYR A 100 1.61 12.69 5.05
C TYR A 100 0.71 13.80 4.48
N GLU A 101 -0.59 13.77 4.78
CA GLU A 101 -1.58 14.75 4.35
C GLU A 101 -1.67 15.98 5.27
N ASP A 102 -1.07 15.94 6.45
CA ASP A 102 -1.10 17.03 7.42
C ASP A 102 -0.38 18.27 6.87
N PRO A 103 -1.06 19.44 6.76
CA PRO A 103 -0.43 20.68 6.33
C PRO A 103 0.73 21.13 7.23
N GLY A 104 0.75 20.73 8.51
CA GLY A 104 1.84 20.99 9.45
C GLY A 104 3.11 20.22 9.13
N GLU A 105 3.02 19.13 8.39
CA GLU A 105 4.13 18.23 8.05
C GLU A 105 4.74 18.49 6.66
N GLN A 106 4.49 19.65 6.04
CA GLN A 106 4.98 19.96 4.69
C GLN A 106 6.49 19.79 4.51
N SER A 107 7.30 20.18 5.50
CA SER A 107 8.75 20.00 5.48
C SER A 107 9.16 18.52 5.48
N ASN A 108 8.35 17.65 6.07
CA ASN A 108 8.60 16.22 6.25
C ASN A 108 7.88 15.35 5.20
N ARG A 109 7.05 15.97 4.34
CA ARG A 109 6.21 15.27 3.34
C ARG A 109 7.02 14.29 2.49
N ARG A 110 8.27 14.64 2.14
CA ARG A 110 9.14 13.74 1.37
C ARG A 110 9.50 12.47 2.14
N ALA A 111 9.78 12.57 3.43
CA ALA A 111 10.13 11.42 4.27
C ALA A 111 8.92 10.51 4.46
N PHE A 112 7.74 11.07 4.72
CA PHE A 112 6.48 10.30 4.78
C PHE A 112 6.17 9.61 3.46
N LYS A 113 6.29 10.31 2.33
CA LYS A 113 6.11 9.72 0.99
C LYS A 113 7.03 8.54 0.75
N GLN A 114 8.32 8.68 1.09
CA GLN A 114 9.29 7.60 0.97
C GLN A 114 8.92 6.41 1.85
N THR A 115 8.53 6.64 3.10
CA THR A 115 8.10 5.58 4.03
C THR A 115 6.84 4.87 3.53
N LEU A 116 5.85 5.60 3.01
CA LEU A 116 4.64 5.02 2.41
C LEU A 116 4.96 4.11 1.20
N ILE A 117 5.93 4.51 0.36
CA ILE A 117 6.40 3.64 -0.74
C ILE A 117 7.03 2.35 -0.17
N MET A 118 7.74 2.42 0.95
CA MET A 118 8.36 1.26 1.60
C MET A 118 7.36 0.33 2.30
N VAL A 119 6.15 0.80 2.65
CA VAL A 119 5.04 -0.06 3.09
C VAL A 119 4.67 -1.08 2.01
N GLY A 120 4.81 -0.71 0.75
CA GLY A 120 4.48 -1.57 -0.38
C GLY A 120 2.99 -1.58 -0.74
N PRO A 121 2.49 -2.68 -1.40
CA PRO A 121 1.14 -2.70 -1.99
C PRO A 121 0.00 -2.41 -1.02
N ASN A 122 0.19 -2.71 0.25
CA ASN A 122 -0.83 -2.54 1.27
C ASN A 122 -1.19 -1.06 1.54
N VAL A 123 -0.39 -0.10 1.04
CA VAL A 123 -0.69 1.34 1.13
C VAL A 123 -1.90 1.75 0.27
N ALA A 124 -2.23 0.97 -0.76
CA ALA A 124 -3.22 1.38 -1.75
C ALA A 124 -4.61 1.68 -1.17
N PRO A 125 -5.21 0.87 -0.30
CA PRO A 125 -6.52 1.18 0.29
C PRO A 125 -6.54 2.51 1.05
N SER A 126 -5.55 2.76 1.89
CA SER A 126 -5.46 3.99 2.69
C SER A 126 -5.25 5.22 1.81
N ILE A 127 -4.39 5.14 0.80
CA ILE A 127 -4.22 6.22 -0.18
C ILE A 127 -5.54 6.52 -0.90
N ILE A 128 -6.25 5.49 -1.39
CA ILE A 128 -7.49 5.69 -2.14
C ILE A 128 -8.58 6.33 -1.29
N LYS A 129 -8.71 5.96 -0.02
CA LYS A 129 -9.64 6.61 0.91
C LYS A 129 -9.42 8.12 0.99
N ASN A 130 -8.18 8.57 0.89
CA ASN A 130 -7.80 9.98 0.95
C ASN A 130 -7.90 10.73 -0.39
N LEU A 131 -8.25 10.04 -1.50
CA LEU A 131 -8.51 10.70 -2.78
C LEU A 131 -9.87 11.41 -2.82
N ARG A 132 -10.79 11.03 -1.94
CA ARG A 132 -12.16 11.56 -1.92
C ARG A 132 -12.20 13.07 -1.72
N GLY A 133 -13.07 13.73 -2.47
CA GLY A 133 -13.26 15.18 -2.40
C GLY A 133 -12.10 16.02 -2.92
N LYS A 134 -11.05 15.41 -3.47
CA LYS A 134 -9.87 16.09 -4.01
C LYS A 134 -9.80 15.95 -5.52
N SER A 135 -9.32 17.00 -6.19
CA SER A 135 -9.05 16.97 -7.63
C SER A 135 -7.84 16.09 -7.97
N PHE A 136 -7.70 15.72 -9.24
CA PHE A 136 -6.53 14.99 -9.73
C PHE A 136 -5.20 15.70 -9.41
N PHE A 137 -5.16 17.04 -9.53
CA PHE A 137 -3.95 17.82 -9.25
C PHE A 137 -3.54 17.76 -7.78
N GLU A 138 -4.51 17.81 -6.87
CA GLU A 138 -4.28 17.66 -5.42
C GLU A 138 -3.79 16.27 -5.07
N ASN A 139 -4.20 15.26 -5.82
CA ASN A 139 -3.87 13.86 -5.59
C ASN A 139 -2.59 13.39 -6.33
N ARG A 140 -1.89 14.27 -7.07
CA ARG A 140 -0.73 13.92 -7.89
C ARG A 140 0.34 13.13 -7.13
N ASP A 141 0.63 13.55 -5.91
CA ASP A 141 1.64 12.89 -5.08
C ASP A 141 1.18 11.50 -4.58
N SER A 142 -0.12 11.35 -4.30
CA SER A 142 -0.73 10.09 -3.91
C SER A 142 -0.67 9.08 -5.06
N PHE A 143 -0.90 9.51 -6.29
CA PHE A 143 -0.70 8.67 -7.48
C PHE A 143 0.77 8.30 -7.70
N ASP A 144 1.73 9.18 -7.40
CA ASP A 144 3.16 8.84 -7.49
C ASP A 144 3.55 7.75 -6.49
N ILE A 145 2.98 7.76 -5.27
CA ILE A 145 3.17 6.66 -4.31
C ILE A 145 2.66 5.35 -4.91
N LEU A 146 1.42 5.32 -5.40
CA LEU A 146 0.82 4.12 -5.99
C LEU A 146 1.62 3.59 -7.19
N GLN A 147 2.13 4.47 -8.05
CA GLN A 147 2.98 4.10 -9.19
C GLN A 147 4.31 3.49 -8.78
N ARG A 148 4.94 4.00 -7.72
CA ARG A 148 6.24 3.52 -7.25
C ARG A 148 6.17 2.15 -6.60
N VAL A 149 5.00 1.78 -6.10
CA VAL A 149 4.75 0.47 -5.47
C VAL A 149 4.52 -0.64 -6.51
N LYS A 150 4.88 -0.49 -7.77
CA LYS A 150 4.72 -1.40 -8.91
C LYS A 150 4.62 -2.89 -8.54
N ASN A 151 3.42 -3.33 -8.16
CA ASN A 151 3.16 -4.72 -7.77
C ASN A 151 1.76 -5.12 -8.25
N PRO A 152 1.57 -6.31 -8.86
CA PRO A 152 0.25 -6.80 -9.26
C PRO A 152 -0.79 -6.79 -8.13
N LYS A 153 -0.35 -6.98 -6.88
CA LYS A 153 -1.21 -6.90 -5.70
C LYS A 153 -1.80 -5.50 -5.51
N THR A 154 -1.08 -4.43 -5.91
CA THR A 154 -1.58 -3.06 -5.81
C THR A 154 -2.85 -2.89 -6.63
N ALA A 155 -2.86 -3.33 -7.90
CA ALA A 155 -4.05 -3.29 -8.74
C ALA A 155 -5.23 -4.06 -8.11
N ARG A 156 -4.98 -5.28 -7.59
CA ARG A 156 -6.03 -6.08 -6.93
C ARG A 156 -6.65 -5.37 -5.72
N LEU A 157 -5.85 -4.65 -4.94
CA LEU A 157 -6.33 -3.90 -3.78
C LEU A 157 -7.12 -2.63 -4.18
N MET A 158 -6.88 -2.10 -5.38
CA MET A 158 -7.55 -0.92 -5.91
C MET A 158 -8.90 -1.24 -6.59
N ILE A 159 -9.01 -2.38 -7.27
CA ILE A 159 -10.19 -2.79 -8.05
C ILE A 159 -11.52 -2.67 -7.26
N PRO A 160 -11.64 -3.06 -5.98
CA PRO A 160 -12.88 -2.91 -5.22
C PRO A 160 -13.42 -1.48 -5.13
N TYR A 161 -12.57 -0.47 -5.31
CA TYR A 161 -12.97 0.93 -5.25
C TYR A 161 -13.53 1.46 -6.57
N LEU A 162 -13.53 0.66 -7.65
CA LEU A 162 -14.21 1.01 -8.91
C LEU A 162 -15.73 1.15 -8.75
N LYS A 163 -16.33 0.58 -7.70
CA LYS A 163 -17.74 0.76 -7.35
C LYS A 163 -18.06 2.13 -6.74
N ASP A 164 -17.06 2.85 -6.25
CA ASP A 164 -17.18 4.12 -5.56
C ASP A 164 -17.09 5.28 -6.58
N GLU A 165 -18.23 5.92 -6.86
CA GLU A 165 -18.35 6.98 -7.88
C GLU A 165 -17.39 8.15 -7.66
N GLU A 166 -17.08 8.47 -6.40
CA GLU A 166 -16.22 9.62 -6.09
C GLU A 166 -14.75 9.39 -6.47
N VAL A 167 -14.30 8.13 -6.49
CA VAL A 167 -12.89 7.82 -6.74
C VAL A 167 -12.66 6.89 -7.95
N ALA A 168 -13.70 6.36 -8.58
CA ALA A 168 -13.58 5.36 -9.64
C ALA A 168 -12.66 5.80 -10.79
N GLU A 169 -12.80 7.04 -11.30
CA GLU A 169 -11.95 7.55 -12.39
C GLU A 169 -10.49 7.67 -11.95
N GLN A 170 -10.23 8.12 -10.73
CA GLN A 170 -8.88 8.22 -10.17
C GLN A 170 -8.26 6.83 -9.98
N VAL A 171 -9.07 5.85 -9.57
CA VAL A 171 -8.64 4.44 -9.45
C VAL A 171 -8.29 3.87 -10.82
N ILE A 172 -9.10 4.12 -11.85
CA ILE A 172 -8.81 3.71 -13.24
C ILE A 172 -7.45 4.28 -13.67
N GLU A 173 -7.26 5.60 -13.53
CA GLU A 173 -5.99 6.24 -13.89
C GLU A 173 -4.80 5.67 -13.12
N ALA A 174 -4.96 5.43 -11.81
CA ALA A 174 -3.90 4.88 -10.98
C ALA A 174 -3.52 3.46 -11.43
N ILE A 175 -4.51 2.59 -11.73
CA ILE A 175 -4.26 1.23 -12.23
C ILE A 175 -3.60 1.28 -13.63
N VAL A 176 -4.06 2.12 -14.53
CA VAL A 176 -3.45 2.31 -15.85
C VAL A 176 -1.98 2.71 -15.73
N LYS A 177 -1.66 3.58 -14.79
CA LYS A 177 -0.28 4.01 -14.53
C LYS A 177 0.62 2.92 -13.95
N LEU A 178 0.08 1.85 -13.36
CA LEU A 178 0.86 0.66 -12.98
C LEU A 178 1.38 -0.11 -14.21
N GLY A 179 0.82 0.15 -15.39
CA GLY A 179 1.25 -0.43 -16.66
C GLY A 179 1.04 -1.95 -16.72
N SER A 180 1.97 -2.64 -17.37
CA SER A 180 1.87 -4.10 -17.63
C SER A 180 1.73 -4.95 -16.36
N SER A 181 2.12 -4.43 -15.19
CA SER A 181 1.98 -5.13 -13.91
C SER A 181 0.52 -5.29 -13.46
N ALA A 182 -0.39 -4.44 -13.97
CA ALA A 182 -1.81 -4.48 -13.62
C ALA A 182 -2.64 -5.39 -14.54
N VAL A 183 -2.13 -5.74 -15.73
CA VAL A 183 -2.91 -6.43 -16.78
C VAL A 183 -3.53 -7.73 -16.26
N ASN A 184 -2.72 -8.65 -15.75
CA ASN A 184 -3.23 -9.95 -15.30
C ASN A 184 -4.21 -9.80 -14.12
N ALA A 185 -3.94 -8.90 -13.17
CA ALA A 185 -4.83 -8.65 -12.06
C ALA A 185 -6.20 -8.12 -12.51
N THR A 186 -6.21 -7.27 -13.56
CA THR A 186 -7.44 -6.71 -14.13
C THR A 186 -8.20 -7.76 -14.95
N ILE A 187 -7.51 -8.61 -15.74
CA ILE A 187 -8.10 -9.73 -16.47
C ILE A 187 -8.71 -10.74 -15.49
N ASP A 188 -7.98 -11.14 -14.45
CA ASP A 188 -8.46 -12.06 -13.41
C ASP A 188 -9.75 -11.54 -12.78
N ALA A 189 -9.79 -10.24 -12.44
CA ALA A 189 -10.95 -9.61 -11.84
C ALA A 189 -12.15 -9.56 -12.80
N LEU A 190 -11.92 -9.25 -14.09
CA LEU A 190 -12.97 -9.23 -15.12
C LEU A 190 -13.59 -10.61 -15.30
N ASN A 191 -12.75 -11.64 -15.40
CA ASN A 191 -13.18 -13.02 -15.61
C ASN A 191 -13.84 -13.65 -14.37
N ALA A 192 -13.55 -13.14 -13.18
CA ALA A 192 -14.16 -13.59 -11.93
C ALA A 192 -15.56 -13.01 -11.68
N MET A 193 -16.01 -12.03 -12.49
CA MET A 193 -17.33 -11.40 -12.28
C MET A 193 -18.46 -12.32 -12.76
N ASP A 194 -19.39 -12.63 -11.86
CA ASP A 194 -20.61 -13.39 -12.19
C ASP A 194 -21.58 -12.50 -12.96
N SER A 195 -22.02 -12.98 -14.14
CA SER A 195 -22.99 -12.28 -15.01
C SER A 195 -24.39 -12.14 -14.41
N LYS A 196 -24.71 -12.86 -13.33
CA LYS A 196 -26.04 -12.78 -12.69
C LYS A 196 -26.10 -11.71 -11.59
N ASN A 197 -24.98 -11.32 -11.04
CA ASN A 197 -24.91 -10.40 -9.89
C ASN A 197 -23.77 -9.37 -10.06
N GLU A 198 -23.60 -8.89 -11.29
CA GLU A 198 -22.51 -7.99 -11.65
C GLU A 198 -22.79 -6.53 -11.29
N ASP A 199 -21.78 -5.83 -10.83
CA ASP A 199 -21.76 -4.37 -10.84
C ASP A 199 -21.28 -3.89 -12.22
N ILE A 200 -22.20 -3.38 -13.03
CA ILE A 200 -21.93 -2.89 -14.40
C ILE A 200 -20.84 -1.83 -14.42
N ARG A 201 -20.75 -0.97 -13.39
CA ARG A 201 -19.71 0.07 -13.30
C ARG A 201 -18.32 -0.54 -13.09
N VAL A 202 -18.22 -1.50 -12.19
CA VAL A 202 -16.95 -2.20 -11.95
C VAL A 202 -16.49 -2.89 -13.23
N ARG A 203 -17.40 -3.61 -13.93
CA ARG A 203 -17.08 -4.26 -15.19
C ARG A 203 -16.61 -3.28 -16.25
N GLU A 204 -17.33 -2.18 -16.44
CA GLU A 204 -16.97 -1.11 -17.37
C GLU A 204 -15.61 -0.49 -17.02
N GLY A 205 -15.36 -0.22 -15.75
CA GLY A 205 -14.07 0.27 -15.25
C GLY A 205 -12.92 -0.68 -15.59
N LEU A 206 -13.10 -1.99 -15.39
CA LEU A 206 -12.10 -3.01 -15.74
C LEU A 206 -11.84 -3.05 -17.25
N ILE A 207 -12.90 -3.01 -18.07
CA ILE A 207 -12.80 -2.97 -19.54
C ILE A 207 -12.04 -1.71 -19.99
N LYS A 208 -12.38 -0.54 -19.41
CA LYS A 208 -11.70 0.73 -19.68
C LYS A 208 -10.21 0.65 -19.35
N ILE A 209 -9.85 0.12 -18.17
CA ILE A 209 -8.45 -0.10 -17.78
C ILE A 209 -7.72 -0.96 -18.81
N LEU A 210 -8.28 -2.10 -19.22
CA LEU A 210 -7.65 -3.00 -20.20
C LEU A 210 -7.45 -2.33 -21.56
N GLY A 211 -8.42 -1.53 -22.02
CA GLY A 211 -8.30 -0.73 -23.23
C GLY A 211 -7.18 0.30 -23.16
N GLU A 212 -7.03 1.00 -22.02
CA GLU A 212 -5.96 2.00 -21.82
C GLU A 212 -4.57 1.36 -21.67
N LEU A 213 -4.49 0.17 -21.08
CA LEU A 213 -3.24 -0.59 -20.98
C LEU A 213 -2.74 -1.10 -22.33
N LYS A 214 -3.62 -1.21 -23.34
CA LYS A 214 -3.32 -1.64 -24.70
C LYS A 214 -2.53 -2.95 -24.79
N ASP A 215 -2.79 -3.88 -23.90
CA ASP A 215 -2.04 -5.14 -23.82
C ASP A 215 -2.81 -6.25 -24.52
N PRO A 216 -2.20 -6.96 -25.52
CA PRO A 216 -2.87 -8.02 -26.29
C PRO A 216 -3.40 -9.18 -25.44
N ARG A 217 -2.88 -9.41 -24.24
CA ARG A 217 -3.36 -10.45 -23.32
C ARG A 217 -4.82 -10.28 -22.91
N ALA A 218 -5.36 -9.04 -23.01
CA ALA A 218 -6.74 -8.74 -22.66
C ALA A 218 -7.75 -9.11 -23.75
N VAL A 219 -7.32 -9.36 -25.00
CA VAL A 219 -8.20 -9.51 -26.16
C VAL A 219 -9.20 -10.64 -25.96
N GLU A 220 -8.76 -11.83 -25.55
CA GLU A 220 -9.63 -13.01 -25.38
C GLU A 220 -10.73 -12.73 -24.33
N SER A 221 -10.38 -12.16 -23.19
CA SER A 221 -11.34 -11.83 -22.14
C SER A 221 -12.35 -10.75 -22.56
N LEU A 222 -11.92 -9.78 -23.37
CA LEU A 222 -12.80 -8.74 -23.90
C LEU A 222 -13.72 -9.30 -24.98
N GLU A 223 -13.24 -10.10 -25.92
CA GLU A 223 -14.05 -10.75 -26.97
C GLU A 223 -15.14 -11.64 -26.36
N GLY A 224 -14.87 -12.31 -25.24
CA GLY A 224 -15.87 -13.07 -24.49
C GLY A 224 -17.08 -12.25 -24.02
N LEU A 225 -16.95 -10.93 -23.97
CA LEU A 225 -18.02 -9.99 -23.57
C LEU A 225 -18.71 -9.30 -24.75
N SER A 226 -18.30 -9.57 -26.02
CA SER A 226 -18.86 -8.90 -27.20
C SER A 226 -20.36 -9.15 -27.42
N GLN A 227 -20.91 -10.22 -26.83
CA GLN A 227 -22.35 -10.56 -26.87
C GLN A 227 -23.04 -10.34 -25.50
N HIS A 228 -22.46 -9.50 -24.66
CA HIS A 228 -23.01 -9.21 -23.34
C HIS A 228 -24.43 -8.59 -23.45
N SER A 229 -25.32 -8.89 -22.51
CA SER A 229 -26.72 -8.40 -22.50
C SER A 229 -26.81 -6.86 -22.45
N SER A 230 -25.91 -6.20 -21.70
CA SER A 230 -25.84 -4.76 -21.61
C SER A 230 -25.16 -4.15 -22.82
N GLU A 231 -25.84 -3.24 -23.54
CA GLU A 231 -25.29 -2.44 -24.64
C GLU A 231 -24.07 -1.62 -24.18
N ARG A 232 -24.14 -1.02 -23.00
CA ARG A 232 -23.05 -0.24 -22.39
C ARG A 232 -21.75 -1.05 -22.25
N ILE A 233 -21.86 -2.35 -21.92
CA ILE A 233 -20.69 -3.22 -21.85
C ILE A 233 -20.16 -3.55 -23.24
N ARG A 234 -21.04 -3.83 -24.23
CA ARG A 234 -20.61 -4.08 -25.61
C ARG A 234 -19.85 -2.89 -26.20
N ASP A 235 -20.38 -1.67 -26.03
CA ASP A 235 -19.73 -0.44 -26.49
C ASP A 235 -18.35 -0.22 -25.82
N ALA A 236 -18.25 -0.47 -24.51
CA ALA A 236 -16.98 -0.40 -23.79
C ALA A 236 -15.96 -1.43 -24.32
N VAL A 237 -16.40 -2.65 -24.62
CA VAL A 237 -15.58 -3.71 -25.20
C VAL A 237 -15.06 -3.32 -26.57
N ASP A 238 -15.93 -2.84 -27.46
CA ASP A 238 -15.56 -2.44 -28.81
C ASP A 238 -14.52 -1.31 -28.77
N HIS A 239 -14.71 -0.33 -27.88
CA HIS A 239 -13.76 0.75 -27.69
C HIS A 239 -12.41 0.27 -27.13
N ALA A 240 -12.42 -0.66 -26.18
CA ALA A 240 -11.20 -1.24 -25.63
C ALA A 240 -10.43 -2.07 -26.67
N LEU A 241 -11.13 -2.91 -27.44
CA LEU A 241 -10.53 -3.70 -28.53
C LEU A 241 -9.94 -2.81 -29.62
N PHE A 242 -10.64 -1.72 -29.99
CA PHE A 242 -10.12 -0.72 -30.92
C PHE A 242 -8.79 -0.13 -30.43
N LYS A 243 -8.71 0.28 -29.17
CA LYS A 243 -7.47 0.81 -28.57
C LYS A 243 -6.31 -0.19 -28.54
N ILE A 244 -6.61 -1.46 -28.26
CA ILE A 244 -5.59 -2.52 -28.18
C ILE A 244 -5.06 -2.86 -29.57
N ARG A 245 -5.94 -2.92 -30.59
CA ARG A 245 -5.59 -3.31 -31.97
C ARG A 245 -4.93 -2.19 -32.77
N GLY A 246 -5.07 -0.94 -32.34
CA GLY A 246 -4.36 0.21 -32.91
C GLY A 246 -4.90 0.67 -34.28
N PHE A 247 -6.20 0.51 -34.53
CA PHE A 247 -6.86 1.00 -35.74
C PHE A 247 -7.31 2.44 -35.61
#